data_54a5840dae14fa23189c3dae674f48c0
#
_entry.id   54a5840dae14fa23189c3dae674f48c0
#
_cell.length_a   1.000
_cell.length_b   1.000
_cell.length_c   1.000
_cell.angle_alpha   90.00
_cell.angle_beta   90.00
_cell.angle_gamma   90.00
#
_symmetry.space_group_name_H-M   'P 1'
#
loop_
_entity.id
_entity.type
_entity.pdbx_description
1 polymer ?
#
loop_
_entity_poly.entity_id
_entity_poly.type
_entity_poly.pdbx_seq_one_letter_code
_entity_poly.pdbx_strand_id
1 'polypeptide(L)'
;MVDIAATLIHWYAENKRELPWRETTDPYRIWISEIILQQTRVVQGLEYFNRFMLRFPDVRALAEAPGDEVMKYWQGLGYYSRARNLHAAAKEIVEKFGGEFPRNYSDVLTLKGIGEYTAAAICSFAWKLPYAVVDGNVYRVLARIFGIDTRSEEHTSELQSRLHL
;
A
#
# COMPACT_ATOMS: atom_id res chain seq x y z
N MET A 1 31.29 9.36 -5.16
CA MET A 1 29.82 9.52 -5.37
C MET A 1 29.15 9.00 -4.09
N VAL A 2 28.30 9.79 -3.44
CA VAL A 2 27.59 9.36 -2.22
C VAL A 2 26.58 8.31 -2.63
N ASP A 3 26.62 7.13 -1.99
CA ASP A 3 25.57 6.11 -2.16
C ASP A 3 24.30 6.58 -1.41
N ILE A 4 23.39 7.18 -2.17
CA ILE A 4 22.13 7.73 -1.65
C ILE A 4 21.27 6.61 -1.04
N ALA A 5 21.26 5.41 -1.63
CA ALA A 5 20.46 4.30 -1.13
C ALA A 5 20.96 3.82 0.24
N ALA A 6 22.27 3.60 0.38
CA ALA A 6 22.89 3.21 1.65
C ALA A 6 22.65 4.28 2.73
N THR A 7 22.79 5.56 2.39
CA THR A 7 22.55 6.68 3.31
C THR A 7 21.10 6.72 3.79
N LEU A 8 20.14 6.54 2.90
CA LEU A 8 18.72 6.54 3.25
C LEU A 8 18.33 5.32 4.09
N ILE A 9 18.88 4.14 3.79
CA ILE A 9 18.62 2.91 4.56
C ILE A 9 19.15 3.08 5.99
N HIS A 10 20.36 3.60 6.15
CA HIS A 10 20.95 3.85 7.47
C HIS A 10 20.11 4.84 8.26
N TRP A 11 19.80 6.00 7.67
CA TRP A 11 18.95 7.00 8.30
C TRP A 11 17.58 6.45 8.69
N TYR A 12 16.94 5.65 7.81
CA TYR A 12 15.64 5.05 8.07
C TYR A 12 15.67 4.08 9.25
N ALA A 13 16.75 3.29 9.39
CA ALA A 13 16.90 2.36 10.51
C ALA A 13 16.84 3.07 11.87
N GLU A 14 17.40 4.29 11.95
CA GLU A 14 17.44 5.08 13.18
C GLU A 14 16.22 5.98 13.40
N ASN A 15 15.54 6.40 12.30
CA ASN A 15 14.51 7.45 12.33
C ASN A 15 13.10 6.96 11.93
N LYS A 16 12.92 5.67 11.62
CA LYS A 16 11.61 5.14 11.23
C LYS A 16 10.61 5.29 12.39
N ARG A 17 9.39 5.71 12.05
CA ARG A 17 8.29 5.70 13.01
C ARG A 17 7.83 4.26 13.25
N GLU A 18 7.56 3.92 14.49
CA GLU A 18 6.93 2.66 14.88
C GLU A 18 5.45 2.67 14.46
N LEU A 19 5.11 1.85 13.49
CA LEU A 19 3.77 1.75 12.94
C LEU A 19 3.42 0.27 12.72
N PRO A 20 2.22 -0.21 13.10
CA PRO A 20 1.88 -1.63 13.08
C PRO A 20 2.08 -2.31 11.71
N TRP A 21 1.84 -1.58 10.64
CA TRP A 21 2.02 -2.08 9.27
C TRP A 21 3.47 -2.11 8.78
N ARG A 22 4.40 -1.50 9.53
CA ARG A 22 5.86 -1.56 9.27
C ARG A 22 6.55 -2.70 10.00
N GLU A 23 5.89 -3.25 11.02
CA GLU A 23 6.42 -4.35 11.85
C GLU A 23 5.87 -5.73 11.40
N THR A 24 5.27 -5.81 10.22
CA THR A 24 4.68 -7.03 9.69
C THR A 24 5.07 -7.28 8.24
N THR A 25 5.09 -8.55 7.85
CA THR A 25 5.17 -9.00 6.45
C THR A 25 3.85 -9.63 5.98
N ASP A 26 2.78 -9.52 6.78
CA ASP A 26 1.45 -10.01 6.40
C ASP A 26 0.88 -9.13 5.28
N PRO A 27 0.65 -9.68 4.07
CA PRO A 27 0.14 -8.92 2.92
C PRO A 27 -1.23 -8.32 3.18
N TYR A 28 -2.09 -8.98 3.97
CA TYR A 28 -3.40 -8.45 4.31
C TYR A 28 -3.28 -7.18 5.15
N ARG A 29 -2.46 -7.19 6.19
CA ARG A 29 -2.25 -6.01 7.06
C ARG A 29 -1.61 -4.85 6.30
N ILE A 30 -0.65 -5.14 5.43
CA ILE A 30 -0.01 -4.15 4.55
C ILE A 30 -1.07 -3.56 3.62
N TRP A 31 -1.86 -4.38 2.94
CA TRP A 31 -2.93 -3.92 2.03
C TRP A 31 -3.94 -3.01 2.73
N ILE A 32 -4.47 -3.42 3.90
CA ILE A 32 -5.41 -2.60 4.67
C ILE A 32 -4.80 -1.23 5.00
N SER A 33 -3.53 -1.19 5.43
CA SER A 33 -2.85 0.07 5.73
C SER A 33 -2.70 0.96 4.50
N GLU A 34 -2.29 0.39 3.36
CA GLU A 34 -2.12 1.13 2.11
C GLU A 34 -3.43 1.78 1.65
N ILE A 35 -4.56 1.07 1.75
CA ILE A 35 -5.86 1.62 1.37
C ILE A 35 -6.37 2.67 2.36
N ILE A 36 -6.20 2.46 3.66
CA ILE A 36 -6.61 3.45 4.68
C ILE A 36 -5.80 4.74 4.53
N LEU A 37 -4.50 4.64 4.27
CA LEU A 37 -3.59 5.78 4.20
C LEU A 37 -3.70 6.59 2.91
N GLN A 38 -4.42 6.10 1.90
CA GLN A 38 -4.75 6.92 0.73
C GLN A 38 -5.50 8.18 1.17
N GLN A 39 -4.86 9.36 0.99
CA GLN A 39 -5.42 10.67 1.37
C GLN A 39 -5.82 10.80 2.85
N THR A 40 -5.25 9.98 3.73
CA THR A 40 -5.49 10.02 5.18
C THR A 40 -4.18 10.26 5.92
N ARG A 41 -4.19 11.17 6.90
CA ARG A 41 -3.01 11.40 7.75
C ARG A 41 -2.72 10.17 8.60
N VAL A 42 -1.43 9.87 8.82
CA VAL A 42 -0.98 8.68 9.57
C VAL A 42 -1.61 8.56 10.95
N VAL A 43 -1.70 9.67 11.70
CA VAL A 43 -2.29 9.68 13.06
C VAL A 43 -3.75 9.20 13.02
N GLN A 44 -4.55 9.74 12.10
CA GLN A 44 -5.94 9.31 11.92
C GLN A 44 -6.01 7.87 11.39
N GLY A 45 -5.16 7.54 10.40
CA GLY A 45 -5.12 6.21 9.80
C GLY A 45 -4.78 5.11 10.79
N LEU A 46 -3.92 5.38 11.79
CA LEU A 46 -3.55 4.43 12.83
C LEU A 46 -4.75 3.98 13.68
N GLU A 47 -5.59 4.91 14.11
CA GLU A 47 -6.79 4.61 14.87
C GLU A 47 -7.75 3.73 14.07
N TYR A 48 -8.00 4.09 12.80
CA TYR A 48 -8.86 3.32 11.92
C TYR A 48 -8.29 1.94 11.60
N PHE A 49 -7.00 1.85 11.36
CA PHE A 49 -6.32 0.58 11.12
C PHE A 49 -6.50 -0.38 12.32
N ASN A 50 -6.21 0.08 13.53
CA ASN A 50 -6.33 -0.74 14.73
C ASN A 50 -7.78 -1.24 14.93
N ARG A 51 -8.76 -0.35 14.78
CA ARG A 51 -10.18 -0.70 14.90
C ARG A 51 -10.63 -1.66 13.81
N PHE A 52 -10.16 -1.46 12.58
CA PHE A 52 -10.47 -2.31 11.44
C PHE A 52 -9.86 -3.71 11.60
N MET A 53 -8.60 -3.79 12.00
CA MET A 53 -7.90 -5.06 12.24
C MET A 53 -8.46 -5.84 13.43
N LEU A 54 -8.99 -5.17 14.44
CA LEU A 54 -9.65 -5.83 15.57
C LEU A 54 -10.93 -6.55 15.12
N ARG A 55 -11.69 -5.94 14.22
CA ARG A 55 -12.96 -6.52 13.74
C ARG A 55 -12.77 -7.49 12.57
N PHE A 56 -11.85 -7.21 11.68
CA PHE A 56 -11.54 -7.98 10.48
C PHE A 56 -10.06 -8.40 10.52
N PRO A 57 -9.69 -9.38 11.34
CA PRO A 57 -8.29 -9.75 11.58
C PRO A 57 -7.60 -10.37 10.36
N ASP A 58 -8.38 -10.90 9.42
CA ASP A 58 -7.90 -11.53 8.19
C ASP A 58 -8.86 -11.29 7.02
N VAL A 59 -8.44 -11.73 5.83
CA VAL A 59 -9.19 -11.52 4.60
C VAL A 59 -10.53 -12.26 4.57
N ARG A 60 -10.66 -13.41 5.26
CA ARG A 60 -11.90 -14.19 5.32
C ARG A 60 -12.93 -13.46 6.18
N ALA A 61 -12.53 -13.01 7.37
CA ALA A 61 -13.38 -12.22 8.24
C ALA A 61 -13.91 -10.95 7.53
N LEU A 62 -13.07 -10.30 6.70
CA LEU A 62 -13.50 -9.16 5.90
C LEU A 62 -14.45 -9.57 4.77
N ALA A 63 -14.17 -10.66 4.05
CA ALA A 63 -14.98 -11.11 2.92
C ALA A 63 -16.39 -11.56 3.35
N GLU A 64 -16.50 -12.22 4.49
CA GLU A 64 -17.75 -12.76 5.05
C GLU A 64 -18.60 -11.68 5.75
N ALA A 65 -18.01 -10.54 6.09
CA ALA A 65 -18.74 -9.48 6.78
C ALA A 65 -19.85 -8.88 5.89
N PRO A 66 -20.98 -8.45 6.50
CA PRO A 66 -21.97 -7.65 5.80
C PRO A 66 -21.37 -6.34 5.27
N GLY A 67 -21.73 -5.94 4.03
CA GLY A 67 -21.18 -4.75 3.40
C GLY A 67 -21.43 -3.44 4.17
N ASP A 68 -22.60 -3.35 4.81
CA ASP A 68 -22.98 -2.22 5.67
C ASP A 68 -22.11 -2.15 6.93
N GLU A 69 -21.72 -3.28 7.49
CA GLU A 69 -20.78 -3.33 8.62
C GLU A 69 -19.40 -2.81 8.21
N VAL A 70 -18.86 -3.24 7.07
CA VAL A 70 -17.59 -2.73 6.55
C VAL A 70 -17.64 -1.22 6.35
N MET A 71 -18.75 -0.71 5.80
CA MET A 71 -18.97 0.72 5.61
C MET A 71 -19.04 1.49 6.92
N LYS A 72 -19.64 0.91 7.97
CA LYS A 72 -19.70 1.50 9.31
C LYS A 72 -18.29 1.66 9.93
N TYR A 73 -17.42 0.66 9.78
CA TYR A 73 -16.03 0.75 10.24
C TYR A 73 -15.20 1.76 9.43
N TRP A 74 -15.63 2.10 8.22
CA TRP A 74 -14.99 3.11 7.36
C TRP A 74 -15.51 4.53 7.56
N GLN A 75 -16.61 4.69 8.30
CA GLN A 75 -17.27 5.97 8.50
C GLN A 75 -16.32 7.02 9.08
N GLY A 76 -16.21 8.18 8.40
CA GLY A 76 -15.32 9.28 8.77
C GLY A 76 -14.00 9.33 7.98
N LEU A 77 -13.62 8.26 7.26
CA LEU A 77 -12.44 8.29 6.38
C LEU A 77 -12.71 8.96 5.02
N GLY A 78 -13.99 9.03 4.60
CA GLY A 78 -14.35 9.51 3.27
C GLY A 78 -13.98 8.54 2.14
N TYR A 79 -14.22 8.98 0.90
CA TYR A 79 -13.91 8.18 -0.30
C TYR A 79 -14.35 6.73 -0.18
N TYR A 80 -15.63 6.51 0.08
CA TYR A 80 -16.25 5.22 0.40
C TYR A 80 -16.11 4.15 -0.70
N SER A 81 -15.76 4.55 -1.93
CA SER A 81 -15.39 3.61 -2.99
C SER A 81 -14.21 2.72 -2.62
N ARG A 82 -13.27 3.22 -1.80
CA ARG A 82 -12.15 2.43 -1.27
C ARG A 82 -12.64 1.25 -0.42
N ALA A 83 -13.57 1.50 0.50
CA ALA A 83 -14.15 0.44 1.34
C ALA A 83 -14.93 -0.59 0.51
N ARG A 84 -15.70 -0.14 -0.47
CA ARG A 84 -16.42 -1.06 -1.37
C ARG A 84 -15.47 -1.91 -2.19
N ASN A 85 -14.43 -1.31 -2.75
CA ASN A 85 -13.43 -2.05 -3.52
C ASN A 85 -12.64 -3.02 -2.64
N LEU A 86 -12.24 -2.58 -1.43
CA LEU A 86 -11.57 -3.41 -0.43
C LEU A 86 -12.40 -4.66 -0.10
N HIS A 87 -13.68 -4.49 0.18
CA HIS A 87 -14.59 -5.60 0.49
C HIS A 87 -14.78 -6.53 -0.73
N ALA A 88 -14.92 -5.98 -1.93
CA ALA A 88 -15.02 -6.78 -3.16
C ALA A 88 -13.73 -7.57 -3.42
N ALA A 89 -12.56 -6.95 -3.27
CA ALA A 89 -11.28 -7.64 -3.43
C ALA A 89 -11.06 -8.72 -2.37
N ALA A 90 -11.51 -8.52 -1.13
CA ALA A 90 -11.47 -9.58 -0.11
C ALA A 90 -12.27 -10.82 -0.53
N LYS A 91 -13.45 -10.63 -1.11
CA LYS A 91 -14.25 -11.74 -1.67
C LYS A 91 -13.55 -12.41 -2.84
N GLU A 92 -12.95 -11.63 -3.74
CA GLU A 92 -12.16 -12.19 -4.85
C GLU A 92 -10.98 -13.02 -4.35
N ILE A 93 -10.28 -12.59 -3.29
CA ILE A 93 -9.17 -13.36 -2.70
C ILE A 93 -9.68 -14.69 -2.12
N VAL A 94 -10.82 -14.68 -1.44
CA VAL A 94 -11.39 -15.92 -0.89
C VAL A 94 -11.85 -16.85 -2.00
N GLU A 95 -12.53 -16.33 -3.02
CA GLU A 95 -13.11 -17.10 -4.11
C GLU A 95 -12.06 -17.68 -5.07
N LYS A 96 -11.11 -16.83 -5.53
CA LYS A 96 -10.15 -17.17 -6.57
C LYS A 96 -8.85 -17.77 -6.02
N PHE A 97 -8.45 -17.37 -4.82
CA PHE A 97 -7.16 -17.73 -4.21
C PHE A 97 -7.31 -18.49 -2.88
N GLY A 98 -8.51 -19.00 -2.58
CA GLY A 98 -8.76 -19.81 -1.39
C GLY A 98 -8.55 -19.06 -0.05
N GLY A 99 -8.58 -17.72 -0.07
CA GLY A 99 -8.35 -16.88 1.09
C GLY A 99 -6.87 -16.64 1.41
N GLU A 100 -5.97 -17.00 0.52
CA GLU A 100 -4.56 -16.64 0.59
C GLU A 100 -4.27 -15.49 -0.39
N PHE A 101 -3.48 -14.52 0.07
CA PHE A 101 -3.11 -13.40 -0.79
C PHE A 101 -2.19 -13.88 -1.92
N PRO A 102 -2.49 -13.57 -3.21
CA PRO A 102 -1.66 -14.00 -4.33
C PRO A 102 -0.25 -13.42 -4.24
N ARG A 103 0.79 -14.24 -4.49
CA ARG A 103 2.19 -13.87 -4.27
C ARG A 103 2.88 -13.25 -5.48
N ASN A 104 2.20 -13.10 -6.59
CA ASN A 104 2.76 -12.47 -7.78
C ASN A 104 2.07 -11.13 -8.06
N TYR A 105 2.83 -10.21 -8.65
CA TYR A 105 2.38 -8.85 -8.92
C TYR A 105 1.16 -8.80 -9.87
N SER A 106 1.16 -9.63 -10.90
CA SER A 106 0.08 -9.64 -11.91
C SER A 106 -1.25 -10.02 -11.29
N ASP A 107 -1.29 -11.04 -10.43
CA ASP A 107 -2.53 -11.45 -9.77
C ASP A 107 -2.98 -10.41 -8.73
N VAL A 108 -2.03 -9.83 -7.95
CA VAL A 108 -2.34 -8.73 -7.02
C VAL A 108 -2.96 -7.55 -7.76
N LEU A 109 -2.44 -7.21 -8.94
CA LEU A 109 -2.93 -6.08 -9.75
C LEU A 109 -4.35 -6.33 -10.31
N THR A 110 -4.79 -7.58 -10.45
CA THR A 110 -6.17 -7.89 -10.90
C THR A 110 -7.23 -7.63 -9.84
N LEU A 111 -6.85 -7.52 -8.57
CA LEU A 111 -7.78 -7.34 -7.46
C LEU A 111 -8.44 -5.95 -7.50
N LYS A 112 -9.72 -5.91 -7.22
CA LYS A 112 -10.51 -4.68 -7.33
C LYS A 112 -9.99 -3.55 -6.45
N GLY A 113 -9.70 -2.40 -7.08
CA GLY A 113 -9.21 -1.21 -6.40
C GLY A 113 -7.74 -1.23 -6.02
N ILE A 114 -6.98 -2.23 -6.47
CA ILE A 114 -5.53 -2.27 -6.36
C ILE A 114 -4.92 -1.75 -7.66
N GLY A 115 -4.23 -0.62 -7.57
CA GLY A 115 -3.43 -0.07 -8.66
C GLY A 115 -1.95 -0.48 -8.55
N GLU A 116 -1.16 -0.05 -9.53
CA GLU A 116 0.29 -0.37 -9.61
C GLU A 116 1.06 -0.05 -8.33
N TYR A 117 0.83 1.14 -7.75
CA TYR A 117 1.46 1.53 -6.47
C TYR A 117 1.13 0.54 -5.35
N THR A 118 -0.14 0.24 -5.14
CA THR A 118 -0.56 -0.65 -4.04
C THR A 118 -0.08 -2.08 -4.27
N ALA A 119 -0.10 -2.57 -5.51
CA ALA A 119 0.44 -3.88 -5.86
C ALA A 119 1.95 -3.96 -5.60
N ALA A 120 2.71 -2.93 -6.01
CA ALA A 120 4.14 -2.83 -5.74
C ALA A 120 4.43 -2.79 -4.24
N ALA A 121 3.68 -2.02 -3.45
CA ALA A 121 3.82 -1.92 -2.01
C ALA A 121 3.60 -3.27 -1.33
N ILE A 122 2.51 -3.98 -1.66
CA ILE A 122 2.21 -5.31 -1.11
C ILE A 122 3.34 -6.28 -1.46
N CYS A 123 3.71 -6.38 -2.74
CA CYS A 123 4.72 -7.31 -3.22
C CYS A 123 6.12 -7.03 -2.62
N SER A 124 6.50 -5.76 -2.53
CA SER A 124 7.78 -5.35 -1.97
C SER A 124 7.85 -5.56 -0.46
N PHE A 125 6.82 -5.14 0.28
CA PHE A 125 6.87 -5.17 1.75
C PHE A 125 6.60 -6.56 2.33
N ALA A 126 5.65 -7.32 1.75
CA ALA A 126 5.32 -8.65 2.24
C ALA A 126 6.36 -9.71 1.83
N TRP A 127 6.80 -9.69 0.58
CA TRP A 127 7.61 -10.79 0.01
C TRP A 127 9.00 -10.37 -0.47
N LYS A 128 9.37 -9.09 -0.27
CA LYS A 128 10.68 -8.55 -0.70
C LYS A 128 10.92 -8.68 -2.21
N LEU A 129 9.85 -8.64 -2.99
CA LEU A 129 9.97 -8.68 -4.45
C LEU A 129 10.50 -7.33 -4.96
N PRO A 130 11.24 -7.30 -6.08
CA PRO A 130 11.94 -6.12 -6.58
C PRO A 130 11.01 -5.16 -7.32
N TYR A 131 9.93 -4.73 -6.68
CA TYR A 131 9.04 -3.71 -7.22
C TYR A 131 9.25 -2.39 -6.53
N ALA A 132 9.52 -1.35 -7.31
CA ALA A 132 9.69 0.00 -6.79
C ALA A 132 8.34 0.58 -6.34
N VAL A 133 8.30 1.05 -5.09
CA VAL A 133 7.11 1.71 -4.52
C VAL A 133 7.28 3.21 -4.70
N VAL A 134 6.68 3.77 -5.74
CA VAL A 134 6.88 5.17 -6.15
C VAL A 134 5.59 5.96 -6.01
N ASP A 135 5.57 6.90 -5.08
CA ASP A 135 4.49 7.87 -4.88
C ASP A 135 4.94 9.30 -5.22
N GLY A 136 4.04 10.26 -5.13
CA GLY A 136 4.36 11.67 -5.38
C GLY A 136 5.45 12.25 -4.46
N ASN A 137 5.69 11.67 -3.29
CA ASN A 137 6.79 12.08 -2.40
C ASN A 137 8.13 11.56 -2.93
N VAL A 138 8.18 10.31 -3.37
CA VAL A 138 9.35 9.70 -3.98
C VAL A 138 9.72 10.45 -5.25
N TYR A 139 8.75 10.73 -6.13
CA TYR A 139 8.99 11.55 -7.33
C TYR A 139 9.62 12.89 -6.99
N ARG A 140 9.06 13.61 -6.02
CA ARG A 140 9.57 14.93 -5.62
C ARG A 140 11.00 14.86 -5.07
N VAL A 141 11.34 13.83 -4.30
CA VAL A 141 12.68 13.64 -3.75
C VAL A 141 13.67 13.30 -4.88
N LEU A 142 13.33 12.33 -5.72
CA LEU A 142 14.19 11.92 -6.85
C LEU A 142 14.38 13.05 -7.85
N ALA A 143 13.34 13.80 -8.18
CA ALA A 143 13.46 14.97 -9.07
C ALA A 143 14.47 15.99 -8.54
N ARG A 144 14.47 16.27 -7.22
CA ARG A 144 15.44 17.16 -6.59
C ARG A 144 16.87 16.60 -6.61
N ILE A 145 17.02 15.30 -6.33
CA ILE A 145 18.34 14.64 -6.32
C ILE A 145 18.97 14.62 -7.71
N PHE A 146 18.17 14.35 -8.75
CA PHE A 146 18.64 14.22 -10.11
C PHE A 146 18.56 15.53 -10.93
N GLY A 147 18.09 16.62 -10.32
CA GLY A 147 17.95 17.92 -11.01
C GLY A 147 16.93 17.89 -12.15
N ILE A 148 15.84 17.12 -12.00
CA ILE A 148 14.81 16.99 -13.01
C ILE A 148 13.81 18.14 -12.84
N ASP A 149 13.68 19.00 -13.82
CA ASP A 149 12.88 20.25 -13.77
C ASP A 149 11.60 20.20 -14.62
N THR A 150 11.28 19.06 -15.22
CA THR A 150 10.07 18.87 -16.02
C THR A 150 8.83 18.64 -15.15
N ARG A 151 7.61 18.96 -15.64
CA ARG A 151 6.36 18.82 -14.87
C ARG A 151 5.99 17.36 -14.63
N SER A 152 5.32 17.09 -13.51
CA SER A 152 5.07 15.75 -12.95
C SER A 152 4.32 14.74 -13.84
N GLU A 153 3.63 15.19 -14.89
CA GLU A 153 2.87 14.32 -15.80
C GLU A 153 3.76 13.60 -16.83
N GLU A 154 4.92 14.17 -17.15
CA GLU A 154 5.92 13.56 -18.06
C GLU A 154 6.92 12.67 -17.31
N HIS A 155 7.06 12.85 -15.99
CA HIS A 155 8.07 12.17 -15.16
C HIS A 155 7.80 10.70 -14.87
N THR A 156 6.54 10.28 -14.93
CA THR A 156 6.14 8.91 -14.54
C THR A 156 6.91 7.87 -15.36
N SER A 157 7.04 8.08 -16.67
CA SER A 157 7.68 7.14 -17.58
C SER A 157 9.22 7.18 -17.49
N GLU A 158 9.82 8.34 -17.31
CA GLU A 158 11.28 8.51 -17.30
C GLU A 158 11.93 8.05 -15.99
N LEU A 159 11.27 8.29 -14.85
CA LEU A 159 11.75 7.82 -13.56
C LEU A 159 11.53 6.31 -13.37
N GLN A 160 10.45 5.76 -13.90
CA GLN A 160 10.24 4.29 -13.92
C GLN A 160 11.33 3.60 -14.75
N SER A 161 11.75 4.16 -15.89
CA SER A 161 12.81 3.56 -16.71
C SER A 161 14.19 3.59 -16.05
N ARG A 162 14.47 4.59 -15.19
CA ARG A 162 15.72 4.72 -14.44
C ARG A 162 15.79 3.86 -13.18
N LEU A 163 14.63 3.42 -12.66
CA LEU A 163 14.54 2.54 -11.49
C LEU A 163 14.62 1.06 -11.86
N HIS A 164 14.61 0.72 -13.15
CA HIS A 164 14.76 -0.65 -13.66
C HIS A 164 16.21 -0.97 -14.08
N LEU A 165 17.18 -0.14 -13.72
CA LEU A 165 18.61 -0.40 -13.80
C LEU A 165 19.15 -0.91 -12.48
#